data_91f7afc3f0763807b58b7d7bc98820e4
#
_entry.id   91f7afc3f0763807b58b7d7bc98820e4
#
_cell.length_a   1.000
_cell.length_b   1.000
_cell.length_c   1.000
_cell.angle_alpha   90.00
_cell.angle_beta   90.00
_cell.angle_gamma   90.00
#
_symmetry.space_group_name_H-M   'P 1'
#
loop_
_entity.id
_entity.type
_entity.pdbx_description
1 polymer ?
#
loop_
_entity_poly.entity_id
_entity_poly.type
_entity_poly.pdbx_seq_one_letter_code
_entity_poly.pdbx_strand_id
1 'polypeptide(L)'
;DEEEYNLYWSKQDNYRGLTLDELNKLITNDFNRYVLPKYVEPMLYYNKNDVFLCAEMVRQKPDEVKLRYSISHAFGVNVLCSARANIADKLTVKFYSDMSGLSPKQFIKERTERTKLSFKKIIFPHIKFKTPELQKMLSEMMQVTITRTNKDAFSKEIEFYGTKYTLATGGIHSQDPPRICRSDDKFVYLHHDYTSYYPSIMISYNIAPKHLDRATFVKMVDYLKQTRVKCKHTPDSEGHVMEGVPNKIGAEALKIVINSIYGKLGSELFFLYDRFAQMQVTINGQLMTMTLIEELELNGIHVISANTDGIVIKLPRDKFNVYKEITDRWNETNKMGADYEEYQMIASRDVNNYFDIQTDGTIEYKGALDPKQYLKELKKGYDAPVVAIAVFEYLVNNVPVMTTLRNHKDILDFCKTQNVG
;
A
#
# COMPACT_ATOMS: atom_id res chain seq x y z
N ASP A 1 -39.54 11.48 -6.03
CA ASP A 1 -39.96 12.31 -7.14
C ASP A 1 -39.46 13.75 -6.90
N GLU A 2 -38.79 14.36 -7.90
CA GLU A 2 -38.12 15.67 -7.75
C GLU A 2 -39.09 16.79 -7.40
N GLU A 3 -40.34 16.70 -7.87
CA GLU A 3 -41.41 17.64 -7.51
C GLU A 3 -41.82 17.52 -6.03
N GLU A 4 -41.98 16.32 -5.49
CA GLU A 4 -42.29 16.10 -4.08
C GLU A 4 -41.15 16.52 -3.16
N TYR A 5 -39.87 16.27 -3.57
CA TYR A 5 -38.70 16.72 -2.84
C TYR A 5 -38.62 18.26 -2.80
N ASN A 6 -38.84 18.92 -3.93
CA ASN A 6 -38.85 20.39 -4.02
C ASN A 6 -40.05 20.99 -3.25
N LEU A 7 -41.19 20.33 -3.25
CA LEU A 7 -42.35 20.76 -2.46
C LEU A 7 -42.11 20.62 -0.95
N TYR A 8 -41.41 19.58 -0.52
CA TYR A 8 -41.03 19.40 0.90
C TYR A 8 -40.06 20.49 1.34
N TRP A 9 -39.05 20.80 0.57
CA TRP A 9 -38.06 21.82 0.90
C TRP A 9 -38.58 23.25 0.76
N SER A 10 -39.49 23.53 -0.17
CA SER A 10 -40.13 24.84 -0.30
C SER A 10 -41.02 25.20 0.88
N LYS A 11 -41.45 24.21 1.66
CA LYS A 11 -42.24 24.44 2.90
C LYS A 11 -41.40 24.71 4.13
N GLN A 12 -40.08 24.56 4.09
CA GLN A 12 -39.20 24.83 5.24
C GLN A 12 -39.24 26.30 5.71
N ASP A 13 -39.52 27.24 4.82
CA ASP A 13 -39.69 28.66 5.23
C ASP A 13 -40.89 28.88 6.14
N ASN A 14 -41.88 27.97 6.16
CA ASN A 14 -43.04 28.02 7.04
C ASN A 14 -42.74 27.65 8.50
N TYR A 15 -41.54 27.14 8.80
CA TYR A 15 -41.16 26.73 10.15
C TYR A 15 -40.38 27.83 10.93
N ARG A 16 -40.13 28.98 10.30
CA ARG A 16 -39.49 30.10 10.98
C ARG A 16 -40.41 30.75 11.99
N GLY A 17 -40.00 30.78 13.27
CA GLY A 17 -40.74 31.40 14.37
C GLY A 17 -41.61 30.46 15.17
N LEU A 18 -41.60 29.16 14.90
CA LEU A 18 -42.32 28.17 15.69
C LEU A 18 -41.51 27.74 16.93
N THR A 19 -42.23 27.42 18.00
CA THR A 19 -41.64 26.75 19.16
C THR A 19 -41.23 25.35 18.83
N LEU A 20 -40.32 24.77 19.63
CA LEU A 20 -39.83 23.38 19.42
C LEU A 20 -40.98 22.36 19.41
N ASP A 21 -42.02 22.56 20.26
CA ASP A 21 -43.18 21.68 20.32
C ASP A 21 -44.08 21.80 19.09
N GLU A 22 -44.29 23.01 18.56
CA GLU A 22 -45.03 23.23 17.32
C GLU A 22 -44.27 22.67 16.12
N LEU A 23 -42.96 22.85 16.09
CA LEU A 23 -42.09 22.27 15.06
C LEU A 23 -42.13 20.72 15.08
N ASN A 24 -42.04 20.09 16.26
CA ASN A 24 -42.13 18.67 16.42
C ASN A 24 -43.51 18.10 15.99
N LYS A 25 -44.61 18.80 16.33
CA LYS A 25 -45.96 18.40 15.88
C LYS A 25 -46.13 18.52 14.39
N LEU A 26 -45.62 19.58 13.76
CA LEU A 26 -45.68 19.76 12.29
C LEU A 26 -44.83 18.75 11.56
N ILE A 27 -43.59 18.53 11.98
CA ILE A 27 -42.69 17.53 11.42
C ILE A 27 -43.31 16.13 11.56
N THR A 28 -43.89 15.80 12.71
CA THR A 28 -44.53 14.51 12.93
C THR A 28 -45.78 14.34 12.06
N ASN A 29 -46.60 15.39 11.91
CA ASN A 29 -47.78 15.35 11.06
C ASN A 29 -47.41 15.26 9.57
N ASP A 30 -46.47 16.04 9.10
CA ASP A 30 -46.01 15.99 7.72
C ASP A 30 -45.27 14.69 7.44
N PHE A 31 -44.48 14.17 8.38
CA PHE A 31 -43.86 12.86 8.27
C PHE A 31 -44.89 11.75 8.16
N ASN A 32 -45.92 11.73 9.03
CA ASN A 32 -46.97 10.74 9.00
C ASN A 32 -47.85 10.85 7.75
N ARG A 33 -48.06 12.05 7.23
CA ARG A 33 -48.98 12.30 6.10
C ARG A 33 -48.34 12.07 4.73
N TYR A 34 -47.05 12.45 4.57
CA TYR A 34 -46.39 12.47 3.25
C TYR A 34 -45.18 11.50 3.15
N VAL A 35 -44.49 11.23 4.24
CA VAL A 35 -43.26 10.45 4.24
C VAL A 35 -43.52 9.00 4.63
N LEU A 36 -44.37 8.76 5.65
CA LEU A 36 -44.60 7.42 6.20
C LEU A 36 -45.10 6.38 5.17
N PRO A 37 -46.14 6.66 4.39
CA PRO A 37 -46.75 5.62 3.56
C PRO A 37 -45.88 5.17 2.37
N LYS A 38 -45.02 6.04 1.87
CA LYS A 38 -44.27 5.80 0.62
C LYS A 38 -42.78 5.43 0.84
N TYR A 39 -42.17 5.95 1.90
CA TYR A 39 -40.73 5.84 2.10
C TYR A 39 -40.29 5.06 3.35
N VAL A 40 -41.17 4.95 4.35
CA VAL A 40 -40.80 4.29 5.61
C VAL A 40 -40.58 2.78 5.44
N GLU A 41 -41.44 2.08 4.71
CA GLU A 41 -41.21 0.66 4.46
C GLU A 41 -39.96 0.37 3.65
N PRO A 42 -39.73 1.05 2.50
CA PRO A 42 -38.45 0.90 1.79
C PRO A 42 -37.23 1.30 2.63
N MET A 43 -37.34 2.36 3.43
CA MET A 43 -36.25 2.83 4.29
C MET A 43 -35.95 1.86 5.45
N LEU A 44 -37.01 1.30 6.06
CA LEU A 44 -36.85 0.25 7.09
C LEU A 44 -36.26 -1.03 6.50
N TYR A 45 -36.70 -1.43 5.31
CA TYR A 45 -36.13 -2.56 4.60
C TYR A 45 -34.65 -2.36 4.26
N TYR A 46 -34.30 -1.18 3.74
CA TYR A 46 -32.92 -0.79 3.45
C TYR A 46 -32.08 -0.82 4.72
N ASN A 47 -32.55 -0.17 5.80
CA ASN A 47 -31.85 -0.12 7.08
C ASN A 47 -31.67 -1.52 7.70
N LYS A 48 -32.69 -2.39 7.60
CA LYS A 48 -32.60 -3.78 8.02
C LYS A 48 -31.52 -4.53 7.25
N ASN A 49 -31.41 -4.33 5.94
CA ASN A 49 -30.38 -4.94 5.11
C ASN A 49 -28.99 -4.43 5.47
N ASP A 50 -28.83 -3.13 5.71
CA ASP A 50 -27.55 -2.56 6.16
C ASP A 50 -27.09 -3.15 7.50
N VAL A 51 -28.00 -3.26 8.46
CA VAL A 51 -27.71 -3.90 9.77
C VAL A 51 -27.34 -5.38 9.58
N PHE A 52 -28.08 -6.11 8.73
CA PHE A 52 -27.78 -7.50 8.42
C PHE A 52 -26.40 -7.64 7.75
N LEU A 53 -26.10 -6.82 6.76
CA LEU A 53 -24.79 -6.81 6.09
C LEU A 53 -23.66 -6.50 7.06
N CYS A 54 -23.82 -5.52 7.96
CA CYS A 54 -22.85 -5.23 9.00
C CYS A 54 -22.62 -6.41 9.93
N ALA A 55 -23.71 -7.08 10.37
CA ALA A 55 -23.62 -8.27 11.20
C ALA A 55 -22.92 -9.43 10.49
N GLU A 56 -23.20 -9.60 9.19
CA GLU A 56 -22.54 -10.62 8.38
C GLU A 56 -21.07 -10.32 8.15
N MET A 57 -20.69 -9.06 7.91
CA MET A 57 -19.29 -8.64 7.82
C MET A 57 -18.51 -8.98 9.09
N VAL A 58 -19.10 -8.73 10.27
CA VAL A 58 -18.48 -9.10 11.56
C VAL A 58 -18.32 -10.61 11.67
N ARG A 59 -19.33 -11.38 11.23
CA ARG A 59 -19.33 -12.85 11.26
C ARG A 59 -18.29 -13.45 10.31
N GLN A 60 -18.12 -12.86 9.13
CA GLN A 60 -17.17 -13.32 8.10
C GLN A 60 -15.73 -12.87 8.36
N LYS A 61 -15.50 -11.84 9.15
CA LYS A 61 -14.17 -11.26 9.43
C LYS A 61 -13.90 -11.14 10.95
N PRO A 62 -14.04 -12.23 11.73
CA PRO A 62 -13.85 -12.18 13.18
C PRO A 62 -12.44 -11.71 13.57
N ASP A 63 -11.41 -12.05 12.79
CA ASP A 63 -10.03 -11.65 13.05
C ASP A 63 -9.84 -10.13 12.91
N GLU A 64 -10.53 -9.47 11.96
CA GLU A 64 -10.49 -8.02 11.82
C GLU A 64 -11.13 -7.30 13.01
N VAL A 65 -12.22 -7.86 13.56
CA VAL A 65 -12.87 -7.32 14.77
C VAL A 65 -11.98 -7.52 15.98
N LYS A 66 -11.43 -8.74 16.14
CA LYS A 66 -10.50 -9.08 17.22
C LYS A 66 -9.25 -8.19 17.17
N LEU A 67 -8.68 -7.97 15.99
CA LEU A 67 -7.54 -7.06 15.81
C LEU A 67 -7.85 -5.64 16.29
N ARG A 68 -9.00 -5.07 15.89
CA ARG A 68 -9.42 -3.73 16.32
C ARG A 68 -9.67 -3.63 17.81
N TYR A 69 -10.30 -4.64 18.39
CA TYR A 69 -10.49 -4.73 19.83
C TYR A 69 -9.15 -4.75 20.57
N SER A 70 -8.24 -5.61 20.13
CA SER A 70 -6.90 -5.73 20.72
C SER A 70 -6.08 -4.44 20.58
N ILE A 71 -6.11 -3.79 19.42
CA ILE A 71 -5.47 -2.49 19.21
C ILE A 71 -6.09 -1.43 20.12
N SER A 72 -7.42 -1.39 20.23
CA SER A 72 -8.10 -0.40 21.09
C SER A 72 -7.70 -0.55 22.54
N HIS A 73 -7.64 -1.77 23.03
CA HIS A 73 -7.25 -2.10 24.39
C HIS A 73 -5.76 -1.81 24.63
N ALA A 74 -4.89 -2.30 23.74
CA ALA A 74 -3.45 -2.21 23.90
C ALA A 74 -2.90 -0.77 23.82
N PHE A 75 -3.48 0.04 22.95
CA PHE A 75 -3.00 1.42 22.71
C PHE A 75 -3.89 2.48 23.37
N GLY A 76 -4.98 2.13 24.02
CA GLY A 76 -5.90 3.08 24.62
C GLY A 76 -6.59 4.01 23.59
N VAL A 77 -6.75 3.56 22.34
CA VAL A 77 -7.30 4.34 21.22
C VAL A 77 -8.48 3.60 20.60
N ASN A 78 -9.69 4.15 20.69
CA ASN A 78 -10.85 3.50 20.10
C ASN A 78 -10.76 3.45 18.56
N VAL A 79 -10.55 2.22 18.02
CA VAL A 79 -10.49 1.94 16.58
C VAL A 79 -11.51 0.91 16.12
N LEU A 80 -12.48 0.53 16.95
CA LEU A 80 -13.46 -0.54 16.65
C LEU A 80 -14.18 -0.32 15.31
N CYS A 81 -14.69 0.89 15.08
CA CYS A 81 -15.39 1.25 13.85
C CYS A 81 -14.48 1.96 12.82
N SER A 82 -13.15 1.83 12.95
CA SER A 82 -12.21 2.54 12.06
C SER A 82 -11.82 1.68 10.86
N ALA A 83 -11.80 2.28 9.67
CA ALA A 83 -11.10 1.69 8.53
C ALA A 83 -9.59 1.60 8.82
N ARG A 84 -8.86 0.71 8.14
CA ARG A 84 -7.40 0.54 8.38
C ARG A 84 -6.61 1.86 8.26
N ALA A 85 -6.97 2.71 7.30
CA ALA A 85 -6.36 4.02 7.15
C ALA A 85 -6.56 4.92 8.39
N ASN A 86 -7.77 4.90 8.98
CA ASN A 86 -8.08 5.68 10.18
C ASN A 86 -7.45 5.08 11.45
N ILE A 87 -7.21 3.75 11.49
CA ILE A 87 -6.39 3.13 12.55
C ILE A 87 -4.98 3.71 12.51
N ALA A 88 -4.38 3.76 11.32
CA ALA A 88 -3.06 4.35 11.13
C ALA A 88 -3.02 5.81 11.58
N ASP A 89 -4.04 6.61 11.23
CA ASP A 89 -4.12 8.02 11.63
C ASP A 89 -4.13 8.18 13.14
N LYS A 90 -5.03 7.48 13.81
CA LYS A 90 -5.18 7.55 15.27
C LYS A 90 -3.91 7.11 16.01
N LEU A 91 -3.30 6.00 15.58
CA LEU A 91 -2.07 5.51 16.17
C LEU A 91 -0.88 6.43 15.89
N THR A 92 -0.76 6.98 14.67
CA THR A 92 0.31 7.94 14.34
C THR A 92 0.21 9.20 15.20
N VAL A 93 -1.01 9.73 15.38
CA VAL A 93 -1.26 10.89 16.27
C VAL A 93 -0.82 10.55 17.70
N LYS A 94 -1.20 9.36 18.20
CA LYS A 94 -0.81 8.93 19.55
C LYS A 94 0.72 8.83 19.68
N PHE A 95 1.39 8.11 18.79
CA PHE A 95 2.84 7.93 18.87
C PHE A 95 3.60 9.27 18.78
N TYR A 96 3.17 10.16 17.88
CA TYR A 96 3.79 11.47 17.79
C TYR A 96 3.53 12.32 19.05
N SER A 97 2.31 12.30 19.59
CA SER A 97 1.97 12.97 20.86
C SER A 97 2.81 12.47 22.03
N ASP A 98 2.91 11.14 22.20
CA ASP A 98 3.69 10.50 23.27
C ASP A 98 5.19 10.88 23.19
N MET A 99 5.75 10.92 21.98
CA MET A 99 7.19 11.19 21.79
C MET A 99 7.54 12.69 21.81
N SER A 100 6.65 13.54 21.35
CA SER A 100 6.87 14.98 21.33
C SER A 100 6.50 15.69 22.65
N GLY A 101 5.70 15.02 23.47
CA GLY A 101 5.10 15.64 24.66
C GLY A 101 3.99 16.66 24.34
N LEU A 102 3.65 16.82 23.06
CA LEU A 102 2.63 17.77 22.62
C LEU A 102 1.24 17.11 22.66
N SER A 103 0.23 17.86 23.06
CA SER A 103 -1.16 17.41 22.90
C SER A 103 -1.55 17.40 21.42
N PRO A 104 -2.42 16.48 20.96
CA PRO A 104 -2.86 16.44 19.57
C PRO A 104 -3.40 17.77 19.03
N LYS A 105 -4.03 18.60 19.88
CA LYS A 105 -4.56 19.91 19.49
C LYS A 105 -3.48 20.88 18.98
N GLN A 106 -2.21 20.69 19.38
CA GLN A 106 -1.11 21.57 19.04
C GLN A 106 -0.51 21.30 17.66
N PHE A 107 -0.70 20.10 17.09
CA PHE A 107 -0.10 19.73 15.81
C PHE A 107 -1.07 19.15 14.77
N ILE A 108 -2.22 18.62 15.17
CA ILE A 108 -3.12 17.88 14.27
C ILE A 108 -3.66 18.72 13.10
N LYS A 109 -3.64 20.04 13.22
CA LYS A 109 -4.06 20.98 12.18
C LYS A 109 -2.91 21.53 11.35
N GLU A 110 -1.68 21.29 11.77
CA GLU A 110 -0.49 21.77 11.07
C GLU A 110 -0.25 21.03 9.75
N ARG A 111 0.20 21.77 8.74
CA ARG A 111 0.47 21.27 7.38
C ARG A 111 1.63 22.06 6.77
N THR A 112 2.34 21.45 5.85
CA THR A 112 3.28 22.19 4.99
C THR A 112 2.78 22.20 3.56
N GLU A 113 2.17 23.28 3.16
CA GLU A 113 1.77 23.50 1.78
C GLU A 113 2.97 23.90 0.91
N ARG A 114 2.99 23.39 -0.31
CA ARG A 114 4.00 23.67 -1.32
C ARG A 114 3.34 24.08 -2.62
N THR A 115 3.69 25.24 -3.14
CA THR A 115 3.19 25.72 -4.45
C THR A 115 4.00 25.13 -5.61
N LYS A 116 5.29 24.85 -5.39
CA LYS A 116 6.23 24.29 -6.38
C LYS A 116 7.17 23.29 -5.72
N LEU A 117 7.46 22.20 -6.44
CA LEU A 117 8.40 21.15 -6.06
C LEU A 117 9.41 20.97 -7.20
N SER A 118 10.64 21.41 -6.97
CA SER A 118 11.73 21.26 -7.94
C SER A 118 12.51 19.99 -7.65
N PHE A 119 12.64 19.11 -8.63
CA PHE A 119 13.39 17.85 -8.50
C PHE A 119 14.87 18.09 -8.25
N LYS A 120 15.45 19.18 -8.73
CA LYS A 120 16.83 19.61 -8.39
C LYS A 120 17.05 19.75 -6.88
N LYS A 121 16.00 20.13 -6.11
CA LYS A 121 16.04 20.26 -4.66
C LYS A 121 15.64 18.97 -3.92
N ILE A 122 14.94 18.08 -4.60
CA ILE A 122 14.44 16.81 -4.07
C ILE A 122 15.50 15.73 -4.19
N ILE A 123 16.15 15.62 -5.34
CA ILE A 123 17.15 14.58 -5.65
C ILE A 123 18.40 14.77 -4.79
N PHE A 124 18.85 13.66 -4.18
CA PHE A 124 20.03 13.69 -3.35
C PHE A 124 21.32 13.88 -4.17
N PRO A 125 22.25 14.73 -3.71
CA PRO A 125 23.47 15.07 -4.46
C PRO A 125 24.41 13.88 -4.71
N HIS A 126 24.34 12.82 -3.89
CA HIS A 126 25.18 11.64 -4.02
C HIS A 126 24.72 10.67 -5.12
N ILE A 127 23.48 10.78 -5.59
CA ILE A 127 22.96 9.94 -6.67
C ILE A 127 23.65 10.31 -7.98
N LYS A 128 24.38 9.35 -8.53
CA LYS A 128 25.13 9.47 -9.78
C LYS A 128 25.01 8.18 -10.56
N PHE A 129 25.03 8.28 -11.86
CA PHE A 129 25.03 7.15 -12.78
C PHE A 129 26.32 7.10 -13.59
N LYS A 130 26.71 5.91 -14.05
CA LYS A 130 27.91 5.63 -14.84
C LYS A 130 27.62 5.70 -16.35
N THR A 131 26.44 5.23 -16.74
CA THR A 131 26.03 5.11 -18.14
C THR A 131 25.46 6.43 -18.68
N PRO A 132 25.73 6.79 -19.95
CA PRO A 132 25.22 8.03 -20.55
C PRO A 132 23.71 8.14 -20.55
N GLU A 133 23.01 7.01 -20.75
CA GLU A 133 21.55 6.95 -20.78
C GLU A 133 20.92 7.36 -19.44
N LEU A 134 21.43 6.82 -18.33
CA LEU A 134 20.94 7.13 -16.98
C LEU A 134 21.42 8.51 -16.52
N GLN A 135 22.61 8.97 -16.92
CA GLN A 135 23.06 10.35 -16.69
C GLN A 135 22.13 11.37 -17.37
N LYS A 136 21.75 11.10 -18.62
CA LYS A 136 20.79 11.91 -19.37
C LYS A 136 19.42 11.93 -18.67
N MET A 137 18.91 10.74 -18.28
CA MET A 137 17.66 10.63 -17.53
C MET A 137 17.70 11.47 -16.25
N LEU A 138 18.76 11.36 -15.46
CA LEU A 138 18.93 12.15 -14.21
C LEU A 138 18.94 13.66 -14.50
N SER A 139 19.68 14.08 -15.54
CA SER A 139 19.75 15.49 -15.94
C SER A 139 18.37 16.03 -16.33
N GLU A 140 17.58 15.27 -17.09
CA GLU A 140 16.22 15.62 -17.46
C GLU A 140 15.30 15.68 -16.23
N MET A 141 15.40 14.71 -15.32
CA MET A 141 14.63 14.73 -14.08
C MET A 141 14.95 15.95 -13.21
N MET A 142 16.20 16.40 -13.15
CA MET A 142 16.58 17.62 -12.41
C MET A 142 15.93 18.90 -12.93
N GLN A 143 15.45 18.93 -14.19
CA GLN A 143 14.72 20.07 -14.76
C GLN A 143 13.23 20.07 -14.40
N VAL A 144 12.71 18.97 -13.85
CA VAL A 144 11.29 18.84 -13.54
C VAL A 144 10.91 19.76 -12.38
N THR A 145 9.79 20.45 -12.55
CA THR A 145 9.12 21.20 -11.49
C THR A 145 7.63 20.85 -11.49
N ILE A 146 7.15 20.32 -10.38
CA ILE A 146 5.74 20.02 -10.18
C ILE A 146 5.07 21.20 -9.47
N THR A 147 3.89 21.58 -9.94
CA THR A 147 3.02 22.60 -9.34
C THR A 147 1.76 21.95 -8.78
N ARG A 148 0.95 22.72 -8.06
CA ARG A 148 -0.33 22.23 -7.51
C ARG A 148 -1.32 21.81 -8.61
N THR A 149 -1.23 22.42 -9.79
CA THR A 149 -2.10 22.15 -10.94
C THR A 149 -1.70 20.96 -11.79
N ASN A 150 -0.41 20.54 -11.72
CA ASN A 150 0.13 19.40 -12.46
C ASN A 150 0.75 18.34 -11.54
N LYS A 151 0.19 18.16 -10.34
CA LYS A 151 0.76 17.33 -9.27
C LYS A 151 0.99 15.86 -9.62
N ASP A 152 0.31 15.35 -10.64
CA ASP A 152 0.39 13.95 -11.09
C ASP A 152 1.10 13.81 -12.45
N ALA A 153 1.72 14.88 -12.95
CA ALA A 153 2.23 14.96 -14.32
C ALA A 153 3.63 14.39 -14.53
N PHE A 154 4.30 13.86 -13.47
CA PHE A 154 5.62 13.28 -13.67
C PHE A 154 5.51 11.77 -13.94
N SER A 155 5.95 11.41 -15.15
CA SER A 155 6.24 10.03 -15.54
C SER A 155 7.40 10.05 -16.53
N LYS A 156 8.42 9.26 -16.27
CA LYS A 156 9.59 9.11 -17.13
C LYS A 156 9.79 7.64 -17.48
N GLU A 157 9.76 7.34 -18.76
CA GLU A 157 10.09 6.01 -19.26
C GLU A 157 11.56 5.96 -19.71
N ILE A 158 12.20 4.83 -19.44
CA ILE A 158 13.54 4.52 -19.90
C ILE A 158 13.65 3.02 -20.18
N GLU A 159 14.30 2.68 -21.28
CA GLU A 159 14.71 1.31 -21.57
C GLU A 159 16.20 1.16 -21.24
N PHE A 160 16.52 0.17 -20.41
CA PHE A 160 17.87 -0.10 -19.97
C PHE A 160 18.13 -1.59 -19.97
N TYR A 161 19.12 -2.05 -20.71
CA TYR A 161 19.46 -3.47 -20.94
C TYR A 161 18.25 -4.34 -21.33
N GLY A 162 17.35 -3.81 -22.15
CA GLY A 162 16.17 -4.53 -22.65
C GLY A 162 14.97 -4.58 -21.73
N THR A 163 15.09 -4.05 -20.50
CA THR A 163 13.96 -3.87 -19.58
C THR A 163 13.50 -2.41 -19.62
N LYS A 164 12.18 -2.21 -19.78
CA LYS A 164 11.56 -0.87 -19.75
C LYS A 164 11.12 -0.55 -18.35
N TYR A 165 11.51 0.62 -17.87
CA TYR A 165 11.16 1.15 -16.55
C TYR A 165 10.35 2.43 -16.68
N THR A 166 9.34 2.57 -15.82
CA THR A 166 8.57 3.79 -15.64
C THR A 166 8.86 4.33 -14.25
N LEU A 167 9.44 5.54 -14.19
CA LEU A 167 9.63 6.29 -12.95
C LEU A 167 8.52 7.32 -12.85
N ALA A 168 7.71 7.25 -11.81
CA ALA A 168 6.56 8.12 -11.62
C ALA A 168 6.45 8.61 -10.17
N THR A 169 5.48 9.46 -9.86
CA THR A 169 5.27 10.00 -8.51
C THR A 169 5.00 8.92 -7.45
N GLY A 170 4.55 7.73 -7.86
CA GLY A 170 4.22 6.61 -6.96
C GLY A 170 5.37 5.65 -6.68
N GLY A 171 6.32 5.51 -7.60
CA GLY A 171 7.43 4.54 -7.51
C GLY A 171 7.95 4.15 -8.88
N ILE A 172 8.95 3.28 -8.91
CA ILE A 172 9.47 2.66 -10.13
C ILE A 172 8.69 1.37 -10.42
N HIS A 173 8.36 1.13 -11.67
CA HIS A 173 7.78 -0.11 -12.15
C HIS A 173 8.39 -0.48 -13.49
N SER A 174 8.75 -1.75 -13.67
CA SER A 174 9.10 -2.27 -14.98
C SER A 174 7.84 -2.61 -15.79
N GLN A 175 7.95 -2.52 -17.10
CA GLN A 175 6.91 -2.97 -18.04
C GLN A 175 7.24 -4.41 -18.48
N ASP A 176 6.84 -5.38 -17.66
CA ASP A 176 7.22 -6.76 -17.85
C ASP A 176 6.32 -7.45 -18.89
N PRO A 177 6.90 -8.07 -19.94
CA PRO A 177 6.13 -8.96 -20.79
C PRO A 177 5.76 -10.26 -20.02
N PRO A 178 4.70 -10.96 -20.41
CA PRO A 178 4.41 -12.28 -19.89
C PRO A 178 5.61 -13.22 -20.05
N ARG A 179 6.00 -13.88 -18.96
CA ARG A 179 7.16 -14.77 -18.96
C ARG A 179 7.06 -15.89 -17.95
N ILE A 180 7.78 -16.97 -18.21
CA ILE A 180 8.01 -18.07 -17.29
C ILE A 180 9.52 -18.21 -17.13
N CYS A 181 9.99 -18.06 -15.89
CA CYS A 181 11.39 -18.20 -15.55
C CYS A 181 11.55 -19.40 -14.62
N ARG A 182 12.50 -20.27 -14.91
CA ARG A 182 12.86 -21.44 -14.09
C ARG A 182 14.34 -21.39 -13.78
N SER A 183 14.71 -21.57 -12.54
CA SER A 183 16.11 -21.74 -12.15
C SER A 183 16.63 -23.07 -12.66
N ASP A 184 17.89 -23.07 -13.09
CA ASP A 184 18.60 -24.24 -13.64
C ASP A 184 20.04 -24.28 -13.11
N ASP A 185 20.87 -25.11 -13.71
CA ASP A 185 22.29 -25.27 -13.32
C ASP A 185 23.13 -24.03 -13.65
N LYS A 186 22.69 -23.16 -14.55
CA LYS A 186 23.41 -21.94 -14.98
C LYS A 186 22.91 -20.69 -14.33
N PHE A 187 21.61 -20.60 -14.10
CA PHE A 187 20.96 -19.39 -13.60
C PHE A 187 20.06 -19.68 -12.41
N VAL A 188 20.05 -18.74 -11.46
CA VAL A 188 19.04 -18.67 -10.41
C VAL A 188 18.25 -17.37 -10.55
N TYR A 189 16.96 -17.41 -10.26
CA TYR A 189 16.13 -16.22 -10.18
C TYR A 189 16.00 -15.84 -8.72
N LEU A 190 16.31 -14.57 -8.43
CA LEU A 190 16.27 -14.00 -7.07
C LEU A 190 15.28 -12.85 -7.03
N HIS A 191 14.49 -12.77 -5.96
CA HIS A 191 13.83 -11.54 -5.54
C HIS A 191 14.69 -10.85 -4.50
N HIS A 192 15.12 -9.62 -4.77
CA HIS A 192 15.83 -8.76 -3.84
C HIS A 192 14.85 -7.71 -3.32
N ASP A 193 14.47 -7.81 -2.04
CA ASP A 193 13.45 -6.97 -1.38
C ASP A 193 14.10 -6.04 -0.35
N TYR A 194 13.77 -4.75 -0.42
CA TYR A 194 14.29 -3.78 0.53
C TYR A 194 13.50 -3.79 1.83
N THR A 195 14.18 -3.97 2.95
CA THR A 195 13.53 -4.03 4.27
C THR A 195 12.90 -2.69 4.65
N SER A 196 11.55 -2.62 4.63
CA SER A 196 10.80 -1.40 4.97
C SER A 196 11.32 -0.16 4.23
N TYR A 197 11.37 -0.21 2.91
CA TYR A 197 12.11 0.72 2.04
C TYR A 197 11.86 2.20 2.36
N TYR A 198 10.64 2.68 2.23
CA TYR A 198 10.32 4.10 2.45
C TYR A 198 10.58 4.59 3.89
N PRO A 199 10.21 3.85 4.94
CA PRO A 199 10.64 4.17 6.30
C PRO A 199 12.16 4.24 6.46
N SER A 200 12.91 3.31 5.84
CA SER A 200 14.37 3.31 5.88
C SER A 200 14.96 4.56 5.24
N ILE A 201 14.42 5.00 4.10
CA ILE A 201 14.81 6.26 3.44
C ILE A 201 14.54 7.46 4.37
N MET A 202 13.36 7.53 5.01
CA MET A 202 13.05 8.62 5.93
C MET A 202 14.04 8.70 7.09
N ILE A 203 14.37 7.55 7.68
CA ILE A 203 15.31 7.47 8.80
C ILE A 203 16.74 7.85 8.35
N SER A 204 17.25 7.21 7.29
CA SER A 204 18.65 7.34 6.84
C SER A 204 18.98 8.74 6.33
N TYR A 205 18.00 9.43 5.76
CA TYR A 205 18.18 10.77 5.19
C TYR A 205 17.48 11.88 5.98
N ASN A 206 17.01 11.61 7.20
CA ASN A 206 16.36 12.57 8.10
C ASN A 206 15.19 13.32 7.43
N ILE A 207 14.32 12.59 6.69
CA ILE A 207 13.18 13.19 5.99
C ILE A 207 12.00 13.29 6.95
N ALA A 208 11.50 14.50 7.14
CA ALA A 208 10.34 14.79 7.98
C ALA A 208 9.51 15.95 7.39
N PRO A 209 8.19 16.03 7.69
CA PRO A 209 7.41 17.23 7.40
C PRO A 209 8.04 18.48 8.01
N LYS A 210 8.11 19.57 7.24
CA LYS A 210 8.82 20.80 7.67
C LYS A 210 8.23 21.43 8.93
N HIS A 211 6.94 21.29 9.15
CA HIS A 211 6.21 21.87 10.31
C HIS A 211 6.33 21.05 11.60
N LEU A 212 6.87 19.82 11.52
CA LEU A 212 7.08 18.97 12.68
C LEU A 212 8.55 19.04 13.15
N ASP A 213 8.77 18.74 14.43
CA ASP A 213 10.13 18.51 14.91
C ASP A 213 10.74 17.29 14.23
N ARG A 214 11.79 17.53 13.46
CA ARG A 214 12.45 16.53 12.62
C ARG A 214 12.99 15.36 13.43
N ALA A 215 13.65 15.66 14.54
CA ALA A 215 14.29 14.63 15.36
C ALA A 215 13.25 13.71 15.98
N THR A 216 12.18 14.26 16.52
CA THR A 216 11.05 13.52 17.08
C THR A 216 10.35 12.66 16.03
N PHE A 217 10.08 13.22 14.83
CA PHE A 217 9.44 12.47 13.75
C PHE A 217 10.28 11.28 13.28
N VAL A 218 11.57 11.50 13.01
CA VAL A 218 12.48 10.43 12.54
C VAL A 218 12.66 9.37 13.63
N LYS A 219 12.79 9.78 14.91
CA LYS A 219 12.85 8.87 16.05
C LYS A 219 11.56 8.03 16.16
N MET A 220 10.38 8.63 15.90
CA MET A 220 9.12 7.91 15.88
C MET A 220 9.11 6.84 14.78
N VAL A 221 9.49 7.19 13.56
CA VAL A 221 9.51 6.23 12.43
C VAL A 221 10.48 5.09 12.70
N ASP A 222 11.67 5.40 13.25
CA ASP A 222 12.65 4.38 13.62
C ASP A 222 12.15 3.47 14.73
N TYR A 223 11.60 4.03 15.79
CA TYR A 223 10.97 3.25 16.88
C TYR A 223 9.90 2.30 16.35
N LEU A 224 9.00 2.80 15.51
CA LEU A 224 7.91 1.99 14.93
C LEU A 224 8.48 0.83 14.09
N LYS A 225 9.51 1.11 13.26
CA LYS A 225 10.18 0.10 12.42
C LYS A 225 10.85 -0.96 13.29
N GLN A 226 11.71 -0.55 14.23
CA GLN A 226 12.46 -1.47 15.09
C GLN A 226 11.54 -2.32 15.97
N THR A 227 10.53 -1.68 16.58
CA THR A 227 9.57 -2.38 17.44
C THR A 227 8.74 -3.38 16.64
N ARG A 228 8.30 -3.04 15.42
CA ARG A 228 7.60 -4.00 14.54
C ARG A 228 8.46 -5.22 14.24
N VAL A 229 9.73 -5.02 13.87
CA VAL A 229 10.65 -6.13 13.57
C VAL A 229 10.82 -7.01 14.80
N LYS A 230 11.05 -6.43 15.97
CA LYS A 230 11.15 -7.19 17.23
C LYS A 230 9.88 -7.97 17.51
N CYS A 231 8.70 -7.34 17.45
CA CYS A 231 7.41 -8.01 17.64
C CYS A 231 7.19 -9.18 16.66
N LYS A 232 7.65 -9.04 15.41
CA LYS A 232 7.52 -10.11 14.40
C LYS A 232 8.34 -11.35 14.74
N HIS A 233 9.50 -11.18 15.37
CA HIS A 233 10.46 -12.25 15.61
C HIS A 233 10.51 -12.73 17.06
N THR A 234 9.78 -12.11 18.00
CA THR A 234 9.71 -12.51 19.39
C THR A 234 8.40 -13.26 19.65
N PRO A 235 8.42 -14.55 20.01
CA PRO A 235 7.23 -15.28 20.46
C PRO A 235 6.67 -14.67 21.76
N ASP A 236 5.35 -14.68 21.94
CA ASP A 236 4.72 -14.18 23.17
C ASP A 236 5.19 -14.92 24.44
N SER A 237 5.68 -16.18 24.31
CA SER A 237 6.29 -16.97 25.39
C SER A 237 7.60 -16.40 25.93
N GLU A 238 8.30 -15.58 25.14
CA GLU A 238 9.55 -14.88 25.53
C GLU A 238 9.27 -13.49 26.13
N GLY A 239 8.00 -13.09 26.24
CA GLY A 239 7.54 -11.81 26.74
C GLY A 239 7.08 -10.85 25.66
N HIS A 240 6.45 -9.77 26.10
CA HIS A 240 5.92 -8.76 25.20
C HIS A 240 6.95 -7.66 24.95
N VAL A 241 7.26 -7.40 23.68
CA VAL A 241 8.17 -6.30 23.25
C VAL A 241 7.60 -4.92 23.62
N MET A 242 6.28 -4.81 23.59
CA MET A 242 5.53 -3.66 24.07
C MET A 242 4.72 -4.09 25.28
N GLU A 243 4.87 -3.40 26.42
CA GLU A 243 4.22 -3.75 27.66
C GLU A 243 2.69 -3.94 27.49
N GLY A 244 2.19 -5.08 27.89
CA GLY A 244 0.77 -5.43 27.82
C GLY A 244 0.22 -5.70 26.40
N VAL A 245 1.06 -5.67 25.36
CA VAL A 245 0.65 -5.87 23.96
C VAL A 245 1.18 -7.19 23.44
N PRO A 246 0.33 -8.17 23.08
CA PRO A 246 0.78 -9.40 22.43
C PRO A 246 1.59 -9.07 21.16
N ASN A 247 2.73 -9.75 20.97
CA ASN A 247 3.69 -9.40 19.91
C ASN A 247 3.07 -9.47 18.51
N LYS A 248 2.21 -10.47 18.24
CA LYS A 248 1.47 -10.56 16.98
C LYS A 248 0.59 -9.34 16.73
N ILE A 249 -0.12 -8.85 17.75
CA ILE A 249 -0.97 -7.66 17.65
C ILE A 249 -0.12 -6.40 17.47
N GLY A 250 0.98 -6.29 18.21
CA GLY A 250 1.96 -5.19 18.06
C GLY A 250 2.51 -5.13 16.63
N ALA A 251 2.97 -6.26 16.10
CA ALA A 251 3.49 -6.34 14.73
C ALA A 251 2.47 -5.91 13.67
N GLU A 252 1.22 -6.36 13.77
CA GLU A 252 0.14 -6.00 12.83
C GLU A 252 -0.27 -4.52 12.95
N ALA A 253 -0.43 -4.02 14.17
CA ALA A 253 -0.76 -2.61 14.41
C ALA A 253 0.32 -1.69 13.84
N LEU A 254 1.59 -1.97 14.15
CA LEU A 254 2.72 -1.19 13.67
C LEU A 254 2.92 -1.30 12.16
N LYS A 255 2.62 -2.45 11.54
CA LYS A 255 2.60 -2.61 10.08
C LYS A 255 1.59 -1.67 9.42
N ILE A 256 0.38 -1.56 9.98
CA ILE A 256 -0.65 -0.64 9.48
C ILE A 256 -0.15 0.80 9.53
N VAL A 257 0.47 1.22 10.64
CA VAL A 257 1.01 2.58 10.82
C VAL A 257 2.14 2.85 9.83
N ILE A 258 3.18 2.03 9.83
CA ILE A 258 4.40 2.22 9.01
C ILE A 258 4.07 2.31 7.52
N ASN A 259 3.23 1.38 7.02
CA ASN A 259 2.84 1.38 5.62
C ASN A 259 2.00 2.60 5.21
N SER A 260 1.37 3.26 6.19
CA SER A 260 0.53 4.43 5.94
C SER A 260 1.30 5.76 6.02
N ILE A 261 2.41 5.84 6.77
CA ILE A 261 3.14 7.09 7.01
C ILE A 261 3.53 7.77 5.69
N TYR A 262 4.11 7.03 4.75
CA TYR A 262 4.49 7.58 3.45
C TYR A 262 3.30 8.18 2.69
N GLY A 263 2.20 7.43 2.58
CA GLY A 263 0.98 7.93 1.92
C GLY A 263 0.39 9.16 2.61
N LYS A 264 0.54 9.27 3.92
CA LYS A 264 0.06 10.40 4.72
C LYS A 264 0.87 11.69 4.52
N LEU A 265 2.14 11.59 4.10
CA LEU A 265 2.91 12.75 3.65
C LEU A 265 2.28 13.44 2.43
N GLY A 266 1.53 12.69 1.62
CA GLY A 266 0.79 13.20 0.45
C GLY A 266 -0.68 13.55 0.70
N SER A 267 -1.22 13.28 1.89
CA SER A 267 -2.63 13.50 2.23
C SER A 267 -2.87 14.89 2.81
N GLU A 268 -3.52 15.76 2.06
CA GLU A 268 -3.84 17.16 2.47
C GLU A 268 -4.68 17.22 3.76
N LEU A 269 -5.40 16.14 4.08
CA LEU A 269 -6.26 16.07 5.26
C LEU A 269 -5.55 15.62 6.54
N PHE A 270 -4.29 15.17 6.43
CA PHE A 270 -3.58 14.60 7.56
C PHE A 270 -2.41 15.48 8.02
N PHE A 271 -2.10 15.46 9.33
CA PHE A 271 -1.08 16.32 9.92
C PHE A 271 0.37 16.05 9.47
N LEU A 272 0.62 14.92 8.78
CA LEU A 272 1.93 14.66 8.19
C LEU A 272 2.12 15.33 6.81
N TYR A 273 1.12 16.04 6.28
CA TYR A 273 1.17 16.56 4.92
C TYR A 273 2.37 17.47 4.66
N ASP A 274 3.30 16.99 3.86
CA ASP A 274 4.35 17.73 3.19
C ASP A 274 4.76 17.00 1.89
N ARG A 275 4.26 17.45 0.75
CA ARG A 275 4.55 16.87 -0.57
C ARG A 275 6.05 16.86 -0.90
N PHE A 276 6.84 17.79 -0.37
CA PHE A 276 8.28 17.79 -0.58
C PHE A 276 8.93 16.58 0.12
N ALA A 277 8.57 16.33 1.37
CA ALA A 277 9.03 15.14 2.10
C ALA A 277 8.58 13.85 1.40
N GLN A 278 7.34 13.76 0.93
CA GLN A 278 6.84 12.62 0.15
C GLN A 278 7.69 12.38 -1.09
N MET A 279 7.90 13.43 -1.91
CA MET A 279 8.67 13.32 -3.15
C MET A 279 10.15 13.01 -2.89
N GLN A 280 10.73 13.50 -1.78
CA GLN A 280 12.09 13.10 -1.40
C GLN A 280 12.21 11.58 -1.20
N VAL A 281 11.24 10.97 -0.55
CA VAL A 281 11.23 9.50 -0.35
C VAL A 281 11.09 8.78 -1.69
N THR A 282 10.07 9.12 -2.48
CA THR A 282 9.73 8.35 -3.69
C THR A 282 10.76 8.54 -4.79
N ILE A 283 11.14 9.79 -5.10
CA ILE A 283 12.04 10.07 -6.22
C ILE A 283 13.45 9.54 -5.93
N ASN A 284 13.95 9.73 -4.72
CA ASN A 284 15.27 9.19 -4.39
C ASN A 284 15.24 7.67 -4.26
N GLY A 285 14.17 7.06 -3.74
CA GLY A 285 14.01 5.61 -3.72
C GLY A 285 14.13 5.02 -5.12
N GLN A 286 13.38 5.54 -6.10
CA GLN A 286 13.47 5.08 -7.49
C GLN A 286 14.88 5.22 -8.06
N LEU A 287 15.52 6.37 -7.86
CA LEU A 287 16.87 6.62 -8.36
C LEU A 287 17.91 5.74 -7.68
N MET A 288 17.79 5.47 -6.39
CA MET A 288 18.67 4.52 -5.68
C MET A 288 18.46 3.10 -6.21
N THR A 289 17.22 2.64 -6.45
CA THR A 289 16.97 1.36 -7.12
C THR A 289 17.61 1.32 -8.50
N MET A 290 17.50 2.41 -9.29
CA MET A 290 18.16 2.49 -10.61
C MET A 290 19.70 2.43 -10.52
N THR A 291 20.33 2.95 -9.45
CA THR A 291 21.78 2.79 -9.28
C THR A 291 22.18 1.33 -9.01
N LEU A 292 21.33 0.57 -8.29
CA LEU A 292 21.55 -0.86 -8.10
C LEU A 292 21.38 -1.62 -9.42
N ILE A 293 20.30 -1.32 -10.15
CA ILE A 293 20.05 -1.93 -11.48
C ILE A 293 21.24 -1.67 -12.40
N GLU A 294 21.72 -0.43 -12.48
CA GLU A 294 22.89 -0.08 -13.30
C GLU A 294 24.13 -0.92 -12.94
N GLU A 295 24.42 -1.02 -11.66
CA GLU A 295 25.61 -1.76 -11.18
C GLU A 295 25.49 -3.25 -11.50
N LEU A 296 24.31 -3.86 -11.32
CA LEU A 296 24.06 -5.25 -11.63
C LEU A 296 24.20 -5.54 -13.14
N GLU A 297 23.57 -4.72 -13.98
CA GLU A 297 23.62 -4.88 -15.45
C GLU A 297 25.03 -4.70 -16.00
N LEU A 298 25.81 -3.73 -15.51
CA LEU A 298 27.20 -3.52 -15.90
C LEU A 298 28.10 -4.71 -15.54
N ASN A 299 27.71 -5.52 -14.55
CA ASN A 299 28.40 -6.73 -14.16
C ASN A 299 27.79 -8.00 -14.82
N GLY A 300 26.87 -7.84 -15.77
CA GLY A 300 26.23 -8.95 -16.49
C GLY A 300 25.29 -9.78 -15.63
N ILE A 301 24.63 -9.13 -14.67
CA ILE A 301 23.56 -9.65 -13.84
C ILE A 301 22.29 -8.94 -14.27
N HIS A 302 21.38 -9.68 -14.94
CA HIS A 302 20.23 -9.07 -15.59
C HIS A 302 19.04 -8.89 -14.65
N VAL A 303 18.51 -7.64 -14.56
CA VAL A 303 17.30 -7.31 -13.81
C VAL A 303 16.09 -7.44 -14.72
N ILE A 304 15.23 -8.40 -14.42
CA ILE A 304 14.07 -8.73 -15.27
C ILE A 304 12.79 -8.01 -14.84
N SER A 305 12.70 -7.58 -13.58
CA SER A 305 11.54 -6.88 -13.05
C SER A 305 11.95 -5.91 -11.94
N ALA A 306 11.24 -4.80 -11.81
CA ALA A 306 11.37 -3.87 -10.69
C ALA A 306 10.01 -3.34 -10.28
N ASN A 307 9.74 -3.34 -8.97
CA ASN A 307 8.49 -2.85 -8.40
C ASN A 307 8.76 -2.15 -7.07
N THR A 308 8.75 -0.83 -7.10
CA THR A 308 8.86 0.10 -5.96
C THR A 308 9.95 -0.24 -4.93
N ASP A 309 9.84 -1.36 -4.24
CA ASP A 309 10.63 -1.79 -3.08
C ASP A 309 11.39 -3.11 -3.29
N GLY A 310 11.42 -3.60 -4.53
CA GLY A 310 12.16 -4.82 -4.87
C GLY A 310 12.45 -4.97 -6.35
N ILE A 311 13.40 -5.85 -6.65
CA ILE A 311 13.78 -6.22 -8.02
C ILE A 311 13.87 -7.73 -8.16
N VAL A 312 13.54 -8.26 -9.34
CA VAL A 312 13.76 -9.66 -9.69
C VAL A 312 14.92 -9.77 -10.65
N ILE A 313 15.85 -10.65 -10.33
CA ILE A 313 17.15 -10.76 -10.96
C ILE A 313 17.30 -12.14 -11.58
N LYS A 314 17.78 -12.21 -12.82
CA LYS A 314 18.32 -13.41 -13.43
C LYS A 314 19.82 -13.45 -13.19
N LEU A 315 20.25 -14.21 -12.20
CA LEU A 315 21.63 -14.26 -11.73
C LEU A 315 22.35 -15.49 -12.28
N PRO A 316 23.46 -15.33 -13.04
CA PRO A 316 24.38 -16.45 -13.30
C PRO A 316 24.93 -16.99 -11.98
N ARG A 317 24.91 -18.31 -11.76
CA ARG A 317 25.33 -18.92 -10.48
C ARG A 317 26.78 -18.64 -10.13
N ASP A 318 27.65 -18.53 -11.12
CA ASP A 318 29.06 -18.17 -10.95
C ASP A 318 29.26 -16.70 -10.52
N LYS A 319 28.26 -15.85 -10.65
CA LYS A 319 28.30 -14.44 -10.24
C LYS A 319 27.62 -14.16 -8.89
N PHE A 320 27.27 -15.19 -8.13
CA PHE A 320 26.61 -14.98 -6.83
C PHE A 320 27.42 -14.12 -5.86
N ASN A 321 28.75 -14.33 -5.80
CA ASN A 321 29.62 -13.49 -4.97
C ASN A 321 29.67 -12.04 -5.46
N VAL A 322 29.68 -11.82 -6.77
CA VAL A 322 29.65 -10.46 -7.36
C VAL A 322 28.34 -9.76 -7.01
N TYR A 323 27.22 -10.49 -7.10
CA TYR A 323 25.93 -9.98 -6.66
C TYR A 323 25.96 -9.55 -5.19
N LYS A 324 26.49 -10.40 -4.30
CA LYS A 324 26.59 -10.09 -2.86
C LYS A 324 27.45 -8.84 -2.62
N GLU A 325 28.64 -8.75 -3.23
CA GLU A 325 29.51 -7.59 -3.12
C GLU A 325 28.84 -6.28 -3.58
N ILE A 326 28.10 -6.33 -4.69
CA ILE A 326 27.36 -5.17 -5.21
C ILE A 326 26.26 -4.76 -4.23
N THR A 327 25.44 -5.70 -3.80
CA THR A 327 24.30 -5.42 -2.92
C THR A 327 24.74 -4.99 -1.53
N ASP A 328 25.76 -5.58 -0.95
CA ASP A 328 26.31 -5.20 0.35
C ASP A 328 26.87 -3.77 0.31
N ARG A 329 27.69 -3.43 -0.71
CA ARG A 329 28.19 -2.08 -0.92
C ARG A 329 27.05 -1.05 -1.15
N TRP A 330 26.02 -1.42 -1.91
CA TRP A 330 24.87 -0.56 -2.15
C TRP A 330 24.07 -0.34 -0.86
N ASN A 331 23.87 -1.39 -0.07
CA ASN A 331 23.19 -1.35 1.23
C ASN A 331 23.94 -0.44 2.21
N GLU A 332 25.28 -0.57 2.29
CA GLU A 332 26.11 0.29 3.14
C GLU A 332 26.03 1.75 2.70
N THR A 333 26.20 2.01 1.41
CA THR A 333 26.17 3.37 0.84
C THR A 333 24.84 4.07 1.10
N ASN A 334 23.73 3.38 0.92
CA ASN A 334 22.39 3.92 1.07
C ASN A 334 21.80 3.74 2.48
N LYS A 335 22.54 3.06 3.39
CA LYS A 335 22.07 2.71 4.74
C LYS A 335 20.73 1.96 4.72
N MET A 336 20.62 1.01 3.81
CA MET A 336 19.43 0.18 3.62
C MET A 336 19.70 -1.25 4.09
N GLY A 337 18.65 -1.97 4.43
CA GLY A 337 18.65 -3.41 4.56
C GLY A 337 17.89 -4.02 3.38
N ALA A 338 18.31 -5.20 2.99
CA ALA A 338 17.60 -5.99 2.01
C ALA A 338 17.74 -7.48 2.32
N ASP A 339 16.71 -8.22 1.98
CA ASP A 339 16.69 -9.68 1.99
C ASP A 339 16.60 -10.18 0.56
N TYR A 340 16.91 -11.45 0.32
CA TYR A 340 16.67 -12.07 -0.98
C TYR A 340 16.06 -13.46 -0.83
N GLU A 341 15.21 -13.79 -1.78
CA GLU A 341 14.55 -15.09 -1.88
C GLU A 341 14.89 -15.72 -3.23
N GLU A 342 15.19 -17.02 -3.20
CA GLU A 342 15.48 -17.78 -4.41
C GLU A 342 14.21 -18.46 -4.93
N TYR A 343 13.96 -18.29 -6.22
CA TYR A 343 12.84 -18.93 -6.88
C TYR A 343 13.26 -20.19 -7.64
N GLN A 344 12.52 -21.26 -7.46
CA GLN A 344 12.55 -22.39 -8.42
C GLN A 344 11.91 -21.97 -9.74
N MET A 345 10.81 -21.22 -9.63
CA MET A 345 10.04 -20.76 -10.77
C MET A 345 9.32 -19.44 -10.45
N ILE A 346 9.25 -18.55 -11.41
CA ILE A 346 8.31 -17.43 -11.42
C ILE A 346 7.56 -17.42 -12.75
N ALA A 347 6.24 -17.33 -12.70
CA ALA A 347 5.37 -17.13 -13.86
C ALA A 347 4.65 -15.80 -13.69
N SER A 348 4.95 -14.85 -14.55
CA SER A 348 4.38 -13.50 -14.49
C SER A 348 3.64 -13.16 -15.77
N ARG A 349 2.46 -12.52 -15.64
CA ARG A 349 1.76 -11.81 -16.70
C ARG A 349 2.32 -10.41 -16.86
N ASP A 350 2.57 -9.76 -15.74
CA ASP A 350 3.16 -8.42 -15.59
C ASP A 350 3.69 -8.26 -14.16
N VAL A 351 4.28 -7.11 -13.85
CA VAL A 351 4.92 -6.80 -12.55
C VAL A 351 3.99 -6.95 -11.33
N ASN A 352 2.67 -6.89 -11.51
CA ASN A 352 1.68 -6.97 -10.43
C ASN A 352 0.84 -8.26 -10.44
N ASN A 353 1.00 -9.10 -11.46
CA ASN A 353 0.20 -10.31 -11.65
C ASN A 353 1.12 -11.49 -11.94
N TYR A 354 1.49 -12.23 -10.90
CA TYR A 354 2.40 -13.37 -10.97
C TYR A 354 2.09 -14.40 -9.88
N PHE A 355 2.67 -15.56 -10.02
CA PHE A 355 2.95 -16.47 -8.91
C PHE A 355 4.41 -16.94 -8.98
N ASP A 356 4.97 -17.27 -7.84
CA ASP A 356 6.30 -17.84 -7.70
C ASP A 356 6.28 -19.10 -6.85
N ILE A 357 7.30 -19.91 -7.04
CA ILE A 357 7.60 -21.11 -6.24
C ILE A 357 9.01 -20.91 -5.70
N GLN A 358 9.13 -20.79 -4.39
CA GLN A 358 10.39 -20.64 -3.70
C GLN A 358 11.14 -21.97 -3.60
N THR A 359 12.41 -21.93 -3.23
CA THR A 359 13.25 -23.13 -3.12
C THR A 359 12.83 -24.10 -2.03
N ASP A 360 12.12 -23.62 -1.02
CA ASP A 360 11.51 -24.43 0.05
C ASP A 360 10.14 -25.02 -0.33
N GLY A 361 9.65 -24.74 -1.53
CA GLY A 361 8.33 -25.17 -2.03
C GLY A 361 7.18 -24.25 -1.66
N THR A 362 7.43 -23.15 -0.95
CA THR A 362 6.41 -22.11 -0.70
C THR A 362 5.95 -21.49 -2.01
N ILE A 363 4.65 -21.28 -2.15
CA ILE A 363 4.04 -20.64 -3.32
C ILE A 363 3.41 -19.34 -2.92
N GLU A 364 3.81 -18.26 -3.58
CA GLU A 364 3.16 -16.96 -3.43
C GLU A 364 2.39 -16.59 -4.70
N TYR A 365 1.23 -15.96 -4.49
CA TYR A 365 0.35 -15.51 -5.57
C TYR A 365 0.09 -14.01 -5.46
N LYS A 366 0.07 -13.31 -6.60
CA LYS A 366 -0.24 -11.88 -6.64
C LYS A 366 -1.15 -11.52 -7.81
N GLY A 367 -2.11 -10.63 -7.51
CA GLY A 367 -3.00 -10.06 -8.51
C GLY A 367 -3.90 -11.10 -9.20
N ALA A 368 -4.05 -10.99 -10.52
CA ALA A 368 -4.94 -11.84 -11.31
C ALA A 368 -4.53 -13.32 -11.36
N LEU A 369 -3.29 -13.64 -10.96
CA LEU A 369 -2.85 -15.05 -10.84
C LEU A 369 -3.04 -15.62 -9.43
N ASP A 370 -3.65 -14.86 -8.50
CA ASP A 370 -4.09 -15.35 -7.20
C ASP A 370 -5.52 -15.89 -7.30
N PRO A 371 -5.75 -17.20 -7.20
CA PRO A 371 -7.10 -17.78 -7.31
C PRO A 371 -8.02 -17.36 -6.15
N LYS A 372 -7.45 -16.79 -5.08
CA LYS A 372 -8.19 -16.29 -3.90
C LYS A 372 -8.22 -14.76 -3.81
N GLN A 373 -7.86 -14.06 -4.87
CA GLN A 373 -7.84 -12.59 -4.87
C GLN A 373 -9.18 -11.97 -4.49
N TYR A 374 -10.30 -12.55 -4.94
CA TYR A 374 -11.65 -12.11 -4.61
C TYR A 374 -11.96 -12.17 -3.10
N LEU A 375 -11.35 -13.08 -2.35
CA LEU A 375 -11.50 -13.16 -0.89
C LEU A 375 -10.76 -12.02 -0.16
N LYS A 376 -9.72 -11.47 -0.80
CA LYS A 376 -8.92 -10.36 -0.26
C LYS A 376 -9.60 -9.03 -0.57
N GLU A 377 -10.01 -8.82 -1.81
CA GLU A 377 -10.55 -7.56 -2.28
C GLU A 377 -11.40 -7.74 -3.55
N LEU A 378 -12.73 -7.68 -3.40
CA LEU A 378 -13.68 -7.84 -4.52
C LEU A 378 -13.40 -6.88 -5.69
N LYS A 379 -12.92 -5.67 -5.40
CA LYS A 379 -12.60 -4.66 -6.43
C LYS A 379 -11.44 -5.04 -7.34
N LYS A 380 -10.61 -6.00 -6.95
CA LYS A 380 -9.42 -6.42 -7.71
C LYS A 380 -9.53 -7.83 -8.29
N GLY A 381 -10.56 -8.57 -7.96
CA GLY A 381 -10.79 -9.93 -8.42
C GLY A 381 -11.67 -10.00 -9.67
N TYR A 382 -11.32 -9.26 -10.73
CA TYR A 382 -12.16 -9.19 -11.93
C TYR A 382 -12.11 -10.42 -12.82
N ASP A 383 -11.02 -11.19 -12.77
CA ASP A 383 -10.87 -12.41 -13.56
C ASP A 383 -11.51 -13.59 -12.84
N ALA A 384 -12.04 -14.55 -13.60
CA ALA A 384 -12.58 -15.77 -13.02
C ALA A 384 -11.48 -16.58 -12.33
N PRO A 385 -11.62 -16.96 -11.05
CA PRO A 385 -10.59 -17.70 -10.30
C PRO A 385 -10.07 -18.95 -11.00
N VAL A 386 -10.93 -19.64 -11.73
CA VAL A 386 -10.57 -20.85 -12.51
C VAL A 386 -9.46 -20.60 -13.53
N VAL A 387 -9.30 -19.36 -14.00
CA VAL A 387 -8.21 -18.99 -14.94
C VAL A 387 -6.86 -19.12 -14.23
N ALA A 388 -6.73 -18.54 -13.04
CA ALA A 388 -5.51 -18.65 -12.24
C ALA A 388 -5.20 -20.10 -11.87
N ILE A 389 -6.21 -20.87 -11.47
CA ILE A 389 -6.10 -22.30 -11.17
C ILE A 389 -5.61 -23.06 -12.39
N ALA A 390 -6.24 -22.86 -13.56
CA ALA A 390 -5.87 -23.58 -14.78
C ALA A 390 -4.46 -23.24 -15.29
N VAL A 391 -4.05 -21.97 -15.14
CA VAL A 391 -2.68 -21.53 -15.47
C VAL A 391 -1.67 -22.21 -14.55
N PHE A 392 -1.92 -22.25 -13.26
CA PHE A 392 -1.06 -22.90 -12.28
C PHE A 392 -0.94 -24.40 -12.58
N GLU A 393 -2.06 -25.11 -12.71
CA GLU A 393 -2.10 -26.55 -12.98
C GLU A 393 -1.37 -26.90 -14.28
N TYR A 394 -1.51 -26.06 -15.31
CA TYR A 394 -0.81 -26.27 -16.57
C TYR A 394 0.71 -26.08 -16.45
N LEU A 395 1.15 -24.99 -15.80
CA LEU A 395 2.56 -24.62 -15.74
C LEU A 395 3.36 -25.44 -14.72
N VAL A 396 2.73 -25.87 -13.64
CA VAL A 396 3.40 -26.57 -12.53
C VAL A 396 3.17 -28.08 -12.60
N ASN A 397 1.92 -28.51 -12.80
CA ASN A 397 1.53 -29.91 -12.75
C ASN A 397 1.37 -30.56 -14.13
N ASN A 398 1.63 -29.83 -15.22
CA ASN A 398 1.45 -30.27 -16.61
C ASN A 398 0.02 -30.78 -16.92
N VAL A 399 -0.99 -30.30 -16.19
CA VAL A 399 -2.39 -30.67 -16.44
C VAL A 399 -2.95 -29.80 -17.57
N PRO A 400 -3.46 -30.41 -18.67
CA PRO A 400 -4.05 -29.62 -19.75
C PRO A 400 -5.17 -28.72 -19.26
N VAL A 401 -5.20 -27.45 -19.71
CA VAL A 401 -6.16 -26.43 -19.29
C VAL A 401 -7.60 -26.95 -19.35
N MET A 402 -7.99 -27.61 -20.46
CA MET A 402 -9.34 -28.17 -20.62
C MET A 402 -9.67 -29.27 -19.61
N THR A 403 -8.65 -30.02 -19.13
CA THR A 403 -8.83 -31.01 -18.08
C THR A 403 -9.18 -30.36 -16.76
N THR A 404 -8.44 -29.32 -16.38
CA THR A 404 -8.74 -28.50 -15.18
C THR A 404 -10.15 -27.92 -15.26
N LEU A 405 -10.50 -27.26 -16.37
CA LEU A 405 -11.82 -26.65 -16.55
C LEU A 405 -12.99 -27.64 -16.45
N ARG A 406 -12.85 -28.83 -17.05
CA ARG A 406 -13.90 -29.87 -17.02
C ARG A 406 -14.06 -30.50 -15.64
N ASN A 407 -12.99 -30.62 -14.89
CA ASN A 407 -12.99 -31.26 -13.58
C ASN A 407 -13.29 -30.31 -12.42
N HIS A 408 -13.22 -29.00 -12.67
CA HIS A 408 -13.49 -27.98 -11.64
C HIS A 408 -15.00 -27.90 -11.38
N LYS A 409 -15.38 -28.04 -10.09
CA LYS A 409 -16.80 -28.20 -9.70
C LYS A 409 -17.42 -26.92 -9.13
N ASP A 410 -16.59 -25.97 -8.68
CA ASP A 410 -17.14 -24.72 -8.13
C ASP A 410 -17.50 -23.78 -9.28
N ILE A 411 -18.81 -23.58 -9.49
CA ILE A 411 -19.32 -22.71 -10.55
C ILE A 411 -18.99 -21.23 -10.30
N LEU A 412 -18.79 -20.83 -9.05
CA LEU A 412 -18.46 -19.44 -8.71
C LEU A 412 -17.07 -19.07 -9.20
N ASP A 413 -16.16 -20.05 -9.31
CA ASP A 413 -14.82 -19.82 -9.85
C ASP A 413 -14.82 -19.52 -11.36
N PHE A 414 -15.93 -19.76 -12.07
CA PHE A 414 -16.10 -19.35 -13.47
C PHE A 414 -16.74 -17.93 -13.60
N CYS A 415 -17.08 -17.31 -12.50
CA CYS A 415 -17.71 -15.99 -12.49
C CYS A 415 -16.67 -14.88 -12.40
N LYS A 416 -16.96 -13.77 -13.08
CA LYS A 416 -16.19 -12.52 -12.95
C LYS A 416 -16.93 -11.58 -12.04
N THR A 417 -16.22 -10.89 -11.16
CA THR A 417 -16.78 -9.76 -10.43
C THR A 417 -16.79 -8.51 -11.32
N GLN A 418 -17.90 -7.78 -11.33
CA GLN A 418 -18.03 -6.53 -12.07
C GLN A 418 -18.42 -5.41 -11.12
N ASN A 419 -17.75 -4.27 -11.24
CA ASN A 419 -18.13 -3.06 -10.52
C ASN A 419 -19.37 -2.49 -11.23
N VAL A 420 -20.51 -2.52 -10.61
CA VAL A 420 -21.72 -1.81 -11.05
C VAL A 420 -21.72 -0.49 -10.31
N GLY A 421 -21.39 0.59 -11.04
CA GLY A 421 -21.11 1.93 -10.59
C GLY A 421 -22.06 2.58 -9.59
#